data_49e855efe622c7e32669c4eea9524bff
#
_entry.id   49e855efe622c7e32669c4eea9524bff
#
_cell.length_a   1.000
_cell.length_b   1.000
_cell.length_c   1.000
_cell.angle_alpha   90.00
_cell.angle_beta   90.00
_cell.angle_gamma   90.00
#
_symmetry.space_group_name_H-M   'P 1'
#
loop_
_entity.id
_entity.type
_entity.pdbx_description
1 polymer ?
#
loop_
_entity_poly.entity_id
_entity_poly.type
_entity_poly.pdbx_seq_one_letter_code
_entity_poly.pdbx_strand_id
1 'polypeptide(L)'
;MPERAIVVDEAITSGLMLPLMTAGCPRHDLITLTGGAIGQGLPSAIGAAIACPDRPVLALIGDGTAMYTIQALWTMARENLDITAVIFNNASYSVLNVELERVGAERIGDRARSQLDLKGPVLDFCR
;
A
#
# COMPACT_ATOMS: atom_id res chain seq x y z
N MET A 1 9.30 -2.62 14.92
CA MET A 1 9.97 -2.83 13.61
C MET A 1 11.14 -3.78 13.82
N PRO A 2 11.22 -4.91 13.11
CA PRO A 2 12.38 -5.78 13.15
C PRO A 2 13.65 -5.06 12.67
N GLU A 3 14.80 -5.43 13.20
CA GLU A 3 16.07 -4.91 12.71
C GLU A 3 16.34 -5.44 11.30
N ARG A 4 16.90 -4.60 10.43
CA ARG A 4 17.16 -4.88 9.01
C ARG A 4 15.92 -5.17 8.17
N ALA A 5 14.71 -4.86 8.66
CA ALA A 5 13.50 -5.00 7.86
C ALA A 5 13.58 -4.18 6.56
N ILE A 6 12.94 -4.67 5.52
CA ILE A 6 12.66 -3.90 4.31
C ILE A 6 11.19 -3.54 4.36
N VAL A 7 10.89 -2.26 4.44
CA VAL A 7 9.52 -1.75 4.43
C VAL A 7 9.18 -1.26 3.04
N VAL A 8 8.12 -1.77 2.47
CA VAL A 8 7.59 -1.29 1.19
C VAL A 8 6.29 -0.55 1.48
N ASP A 9 6.31 0.76 1.31
CA ASP A 9 5.17 1.63 1.64
C ASP A 9 4.43 2.09 0.39
N GLU A 10 3.21 1.64 0.27
CA GLU A 10 2.20 2.06 -0.70
C GLU A 10 0.84 2.29 0.01
N ALA A 11 0.88 2.62 1.32
CA ALA A 11 -0.32 2.91 2.09
C ALA A 11 -0.91 4.31 1.78
N ILE A 12 -0.22 5.09 0.96
CA ILE A 12 -0.59 6.41 0.47
C ILE A 12 -0.96 7.35 1.63
N THR A 13 -2.24 7.72 1.78
CA THR A 13 -2.69 8.62 2.84
C THR A 13 -2.44 8.08 4.24
N SER A 14 -2.54 6.75 4.43
CA SER A 14 -2.25 6.09 5.72
C SER A 14 -0.77 6.02 6.03
N GLY A 15 0.10 6.05 5.02
CA GLY A 15 1.56 5.98 5.15
C GLY A 15 2.28 7.32 5.32
N LEU A 16 1.60 8.46 5.17
CA LEU A 16 2.23 9.79 5.15
C LEU A 16 3.14 10.08 6.34
N MET A 17 2.79 9.59 7.52
CA MET A 17 3.57 9.81 8.75
C MET A 17 4.60 8.71 9.04
N LEU A 18 4.66 7.66 8.21
CA LEU A 18 5.51 6.50 8.44
C LEU A 18 6.99 6.86 8.65
N PRO A 19 7.63 7.70 7.81
CA PRO A 19 9.04 8.05 8.00
C PRO A 19 9.30 8.74 9.35
N LEU A 20 8.37 9.60 9.79
CA LEU A 20 8.47 10.29 11.06
C LEU A 20 8.29 9.33 12.25
N MET A 21 7.30 8.45 12.16
CA MET A 21 6.99 7.48 13.23
C MET A 21 8.07 6.39 13.36
N THR A 22 8.81 6.11 12.30
CA THR A 22 9.85 5.08 12.29
C THR A 22 11.26 5.63 12.52
N ALA A 23 11.42 6.95 12.67
CA ALA A 23 12.74 7.60 12.85
C ALA A 23 13.56 7.06 14.03
N GLY A 24 12.89 6.57 15.11
CA GLY A 24 13.52 5.96 16.28
C GLY A 24 13.57 4.43 16.26
N CYS A 25 13.12 3.80 15.20
CA CYS A 25 13.12 2.34 15.07
C CYS A 25 14.51 1.79 14.74
N PRO A 26 14.75 0.47 14.94
CA PRO A 26 15.94 -0.20 14.44
C PRO A 26 16.19 0.08 12.97
N ARG A 27 17.45 -0.05 12.54
CA ARG A 27 17.83 0.20 11.12
C ARG A 27 17.00 -0.65 10.17
N HIS A 28 16.39 0.00 9.19
CA HIS A 28 15.54 -0.60 8.16
C HIS A 28 15.68 0.18 6.86
N ASP A 29 15.32 -0.45 5.76
CA ASP A 29 15.21 0.22 4.47
C ASP A 29 13.75 0.54 4.18
N LEU A 30 13.49 1.67 3.54
CA LEU A 30 12.16 2.11 3.14
C LEU A 30 12.11 2.27 1.62
N ILE A 31 11.28 1.47 0.97
CA ILE A 31 10.94 1.58 -0.45
C ILE A 31 9.57 2.27 -0.51
N THR A 32 9.51 3.39 -1.18
CA THR A 32 8.29 4.18 -1.31
C THR A 32 7.76 4.18 -2.74
N LEU A 33 6.52 4.63 -2.87
CA LEU A 33 5.84 4.80 -4.14
C LEU A 33 6.63 5.73 -5.09
N THR A 34 6.94 5.25 -6.28
CA THR A 34 7.68 6.00 -7.29
C THR A 34 6.73 6.68 -8.27
N GLY A 35 6.80 8.02 -8.33
CA GLY A 35 6.05 8.82 -9.30
C GLY A 35 4.51 8.71 -9.19
N GLY A 36 3.98 8.26 -8.05
CA GLY A 36 2.54 8.09 -7.85
C GLY A 36 1.93 6.89 -8.59
N ALA A 37 2.77 5.98 -9.11
CA ALA A 37 2.31 4.80 -9.85
C ALA A 37 1.88 3.69 -8.89
N ILE A 38 0.59 3.65 -8.56
CA ILE A 38 0.02 2.64 -7.65
C ILE A 38 0.03 1.23 -8.26
N GLY A 39 0.10 0.22 -7.38
CA GLY A 39 0.18 -1.20 -7.76
C GLY A 39 1.60 -1.77 -7.81
N GLN A 40 2.63 -0.98 -7.49
CA GLN A 40 4.00 -1.48 -7.44
C GLN A 40 4.39 -2.11 -6.09
N GLY A 41 3.67 -1.81 -5.01
CA GLY A 41 4.07 -2.18 -3.64
C GLY A 41 4.16 -3.69 -3.44
N LEU A 42 3.13 -4.44 -3.76
CA LEU A 42 3.15 -5.90 -3.62
C LEU A 42 4.23 -6.57 -4.49
N PRO A 43 4.36 -6.25 -5.80
CA PRO A 43 5.47 -6.76 -6.62
C PRO A 43 6.86 -6.35 -6.11
N SER A 44 7.02 -5.13 -5.61
CA SER A 44 8.28 -4.67 -5.03
C SER A 44 8.67 -5.45 -3.78
N ALA A 45 7.68 -5.79 -2.94
CA ALA A 45 7.90 -6.64 -1.76
C ALA A 45 8.40 -8.03 -2.15
N ILE A 46 7.84 -8.62 -3.23
CA ILE A 46 8.33 -9.89 -3.79
C ILE A 46 9.79 -9.76 -4.22
N GLY A 47 10.10 -8.70 -4.99
CA GLY A 47 11.47 -8.45 -5.45
C GLY A 47 12.45 -8.28 -4.28
N ALA A 48 12.05 -7.55 -3.23
CA ALA A 48 12.85 -7.36 -2.03
C ALA A 48 13.12 -8.67 -1.29
N ALA A 49 12.09 -9.51 -1.11
CA ALA A 49 12.22 -10.80 -0.44
C ALA A 49 13.11 -11.79 -1.21
N ILE A 50 13.02 -11.80 -2.54
CA ILE A 50 13.88 -12.63 -3.39
C ILE A 50 15.33 -12.13 -3.35
N ALA A 51 15.54 -10.82 -3.40
CA ALA A 51 16.88 -10.24 -3.40
C ALA A 51 17.57 -10.31 -2.03
N CYS A 52 16.81 -10.32 -0.95
CA CYS A 52 17.31 -10.31 0.42
C CYS A 52 16.60 -11.37 1.28
N PRO A 53 16.80 -12.66 1.03
CA PRO A 53 16.03 -13.74 1.68
C PRO A 53 16.30 -13.88 3.18
N ASP A 54 17.34 -13.23 3.70
CA ASP A 54 17.71 -13.19 5.12
C ASP A 54 17.11 -11.98 5.87
N ARG A 55 16.21 -11.23 5.22
CA ARG A 55 15.62 -10.00 5.78
C ARG A 55 14.09 -10.07 5.75
N PRO A 56 13.41 -9.76 6.86
CA PRO A 56 11.95 -9.68 6.86
C PRO A 56 11.47 -8.51 5.98
N VAL A 57 10.42 -8.75 5.20
CA VAL A 57 9.78 -7.73 4.36
C VAL A 57 8.41 -7.39 4.92
N LEU A 58 8.15 -6.10 5.11
CA LEU A 58 6.87 -5.57 5.54
C LEU A 58 6.28 -4.72 4.41
N ALA A 59 5.18 -5.17 3.80
CA ALA A 59 4.46 -4.45 2.77
C ALA A 59 3.24 -3.72 3.38
N LEU A 60 3.24 -2.41 3.35
CA LEU A 60 2.18 -1.53 3.84
C LEU A 60 1.42 -0.98 2.63
N ILE A 61 0.21 -1.46 2.40
CA ILE A 61 -0.49 -1.29 1.12
C ILE A 61 -1.90 -0.75 1.36
N GLY A 62 -2.33 0.25 0.62
CA GLY A 62 -3.73 0.69 0.62
C GLY A 62 -4.63 -0.31 -0.11
N ASP A 63 -5.91 -0.36 0.26
CA ASP A 63 -6.91 -1.24 -0.36
C ASP A 63 -7.03 -1.02 -1.87
N GLY A 64 -7.15 0.23 -2.29
CA GLY A 64 -7.22 0.58 -3.72
C GLY A 64 -5.93 0.23 -4.47
N THR A 65 -4.76 0.39 -3.87
CA THR A 65 -3.48 0.05 -4.49
C THR A 65 -3.29 -1.46 -4.58
N ALA A 66 -3.72 -2.21 -3.56
CA ALA A 66 -3.67 -3.67 -3.55
C ALA A 66 -4.43 -4.28 -4.74
N MET A 67 -5.58 -3.72 -5.10
CA MET A 67 -6.43 -4.23 -6.19
C MET A 67 -5.79 -4.16 -7.57
N TYR A 68 -4.75 -3.34 -7.77
CA TYR A 68 -4.02 -3.29 -9.04
C TYR A 68 -3.16 -4.52 -9.31
N THR A 69 -2.62 -5.14 -8.25
CA THR A 69 -1.67 -6.26 -8.34
C THR A 69 -1.92 -7.31 -7.26
N ILE A 70 -3.18 -7.49 -6.85
CA ILE A 70 -3.57 -8.42 -5.77
C ILE A 70 -3.07 -9.85 -6.01
N GLN A 71 -2.94 -10.28 -7.27
CA GLN A 71 -2.39 -11.58 -7.65
C GLN A 71 -0.93 -11.79 -7.19
N ALA A 72 -0.22 -10.72 -6.81
CA ALA A 72 1.11 -10.83 -6.22
C ALA A 72 1.09 -11.65 -4.91
N LEU A 73 -0.01 -11.61 -4.14
CA LEU A 73 -0.17 -12.43 -2.93
C LEU A 73 -0.09 -13.93 -3.24
N TRP A 74 -0.62 -14.35 -4.40
CA TRP A 74 -0.48 -15.73 -4.84
C TRP A 74 0.98 -16.11 -5.09
N THR A 75 1.77 -15.21 -5.69
CA THR A 75 3.21 -15.43 -5.91
C THR A 75 3.96 -15.51 -4.58
N MET A 76 3.64 -14.62 -3.61
CA MET A 76 4.23 -14.66 -2.27
C MET A 76 4.01 -16.01 -1.59
N ALA A 77 2.77 -16.52 -1.65
CA ALA A 77 2.41 -17.81 -1.08
C ALA A 77 3.08 -18.98 -1.81
N ARG A 78 3.07 -18.98 -3.15
CA ARG A 78 3.67 -20.01 -3.98
C ARG A 78 5.18 -20.17 -3.71
N GLU A 79 5.88 -19.04 -3.62
CA GLU A 79 7.34 -19.02 -3.40
C GLU A 79 7.73 -19.06 -1.92
N ASN A 80 6.73 -19.16 -1.01
CA ASN A 80 6.92 -19.20 0.45
C ASN A 80 7.83 -18.06 0.95
N LEU A 81 7.57 -16.83 0.47
CA LEU A 81 8.37 -15.65 0.80
C LEU A 81 8.05 -15.13 2.21
N ASP A 82 9.08 -14.71 2.96
CA ASP A 82 8.92 -14.07 4.27
C ASP A 82 8.47 -12.60 4.12
N ILE A 83 7.20 -12.43 3.79
CA ILE A 83 6.57 -11.12 3.59
C ILE A 83 5.34 -11.02 4.49
N THR A 84 5.28 -9.97 5.30
CA THR A 84 4.07 -9.56 6.01
C THR A 84 3.39 -8.45 5.23
N ALA A 85 2.23 -8.72 4.64
CA ALA A 85 1.42 -7.71 3.95
C ALA A 85 0.33 -7.19 4.88
N VAL A 86 0.30 -5.86 5.08
CA VAL A 86 -0.73 -5.15 5.84
C VAL A 86 -1.54 -4.29 4.89
N ILE A 87 -2.83 -4.59 4.76
CA ILE A 87 -3.74 -3.81 3.91
C ILE A 87 -4.48 -2.78 4.75
N PHE A 88 -4.29 -1.49 4.42
CA PHE A 88 -5.04 -0.37 5.00
C PHE A 88 -6.35 -0.21 4.21
N ASN A 89 -7.42 -0.77 4.76
CA ASN A 89 -8.73 -0.76 4.11
C ASN A 89 -9.58 0.41 4.65
N ASN A 90 -9.65 1.49 3.88
CA ASN A 90 -10.53 2.64 4.14
C ASN A 90 -11.72 2.71 3.17
N ALA A 91 -11.83 1.74 2.27
CA ALA A 91 -12.86 1.60 1.25
C ALA A 91 -12.98 2.84 0.34
N SER A 92 -11.85 3.51 0.05
CA SER A 92 -11.83 4.73 -0.75
C SER A 92 -10.45 5.02 -1.35
N TYR A 93 -10.43 5.62 -2.53
CA TYR A 93 -9.25 6.31 -3.06
C TYR A 93 -9.08 7.68 -2.39
N SER A 94 -8.78 7.69 -1.09
CA SER A 94 -8.76 8.90 -0.25
C SER A 94 -7.83 10.00 -0.76
N VAL A 95 -6.71 9.65 -1.39
CA VAL A 95 -5.79 10.63 -1.98
C VAL A 95 -6.48 11.46 -3.07
N LEU A 96 -7.40 10.87 -3.84
CA LEU A 96 -8.13 11.60 -4.88
C LEU A 96 -9.14 12.58 -4.28
N ASN A 97 -9.73 12.25 -3.12
CA ASN A 97 -10.58 13.20 -2.41
C ASN A 97 -9.76 14.43 -1.94
N VAL A 98 -8.57 14.20 -1.39
CA VAL A 98 -7.64 15.28 -1.00
C VAL A 98 -7.27 16.16 -2.21
N GLU A 99 -7.00 15.54 -3.36
CA GLU A 99 -6.66 16.27 -4.59
C GLU A 99 -7.86 17.09 -5.12
N LEU A 100 -9.08 16.56 -5.04
CA LEU A 100 -10.29 17.30 -5.40
C LEU A 100 -10.48 18.55 -4.54
N GLU A 101 -10.29 18.43 -3.24
CA GLU A 101 -10.32 19.57 -2.32
C GLU A 101 -9.22 20.59 -2.66
N ARG A 102 -8.00 20.12 -2.92
CA ARG A 102 -6.85 20.98 -3.26
C ARG A 102 -7.08 21.80 -4.52
N VAL A 103 -7.76 21.26 -5.53
CA VAL A 103 -8.06 21.99 -6.78
C VAL A 103 -9.39 22.75 -6.73
N GLY A 104 -10.08 22.78 -5.58
CA GLY A 104 -11.34 23.49 -5.41
C GLY A 104 -12.53 22.83 -6.11
N ALA A 105 -12.48 21.56 -6.41
CA ALA A 105 -13.55 20.80 -7.06
C ALA A 105 -14.63 20.36 -6.04
N GLU A 106 -15.22 21.32 -5.33
CA GLU A 106 -16.18 21.05 -4.25
C GLU A 106 -17.50 20.44 -4.73
N ARG A 107 -17.86 20.63 -6.01
CA ARG A 107 -19.13 20.18 -6.60
C ARG A 107 -18.90 19.12 -7.67
N ILE A 108 -18.51 17.93 -7.26
CA ILE A 108 -18.49 16.76 -8.13
C ILE A 108 -19.85 16.05 -8.08
N GLY A 109 -20.35 15.61 -9.25
CA GLY A 109 -21.59 14.83 -9.33
C GLY A 109 -21.41 13.42 -8.73
N ASP A 110 -22.53 12.78 -8.39
CA ASP A 110 -22.53 11.45 -7.73
C ASP A 110 -21.78 10.38 -8.53
N ARG A 111 -21.84 10.46 -9.86
CA ARG A 111 -21.15 9.52 -10.75
C ARG A 111 -19.61 9.66 -10.66
N ALA A 112 -19.11 10.88 -10.54
CA ALA A 112 -17.68 11.11 -10.34
C ALA A 112 -17.26 10.68 -8.94
N ARG A 113 -18.08 10.98 -7.93
CA ARG A 113 -17.84 10.56 -6.54
C ARG A 113 -17.79 9.03 -6.40
N SER A 114 -18.67 8.30 -7.10
CA SER A 114 -18.68 6.84 -7.06
C SER A 114 -17.41 6.19 -7.61
N GLN A 115 -16.61 6.91 -8.41
CA GLN A 115 -15.31 6.42 -8.88
C GLN A 115 -14.22 6.44 -7.78
N LEU A 116 -14.48 7.15 -6.69
CA LEU A 116 -13.56 7.27 -5.56
C LEU A 116 -13.91 6.32 -4.42
N ASP A 117 -15.02 5.61 -4.55
CA ASP A 117 -15.59 4.75 -3.52
C ASP A 117 -15.33 3.27 -3.83
N LEU A 118 -14.87 2.51 -2.85
CA LEU A 118 -14.60 1.08 -2.92
C LEU A 118 -15.56 0.26 -2.02
N LYS A 119 -16.75 0.79 -1.74
CA LYS A 119 -17.74 0.19 -0.81
C LYS A 119 -18.68 -0.82 -1.47
N GLY A 120 -18.75 -0.87 -2.77
CA GLY A 120 -19.71 -1.71 -3.45
C GLY A 120 -19.14 -2.47 -4.67
N PRO A 121 -18.83 -3.78 -4.55
CA PRO A 121 -18.89 -4.62 -3.34
C PRO A 121 -17.80 -4.31 -2.32
N VAL A 122 -18.01 -4.71 -1.07
CA VAL A 122 -17.00 -4.56 -0.02
C VAL A 122 -15.80 -5.44 -0.33
N LEU A 123 -14.60 -4.87 -0.27
CA LEU A 123 -13.34 -5.61 -0.39
C LEU A 123 -13.02 -6.28 0.96
N ASP A 124 -13.05 -7.61 1.00
CA ASP A 124 -12.69 -8.40 2.18
C ASP A 124 -11.35 -9.10 1.95
N PHE A 125 -10.29 -8.56 2.55
CA PHE A 125 -8.92 -9.09 2.43
C PHE A 125 -8.61 -10.18 3.47
N CYS A 126 -9.56 -10.56 4.32
CA CYS A 126 -9.39 -11.55 5.38
C CYS A 126 -9.99 -12.92 5.04
N ARG A 127 -10.53 -13.11 3.83
CA ARG A 127 -11.18 -14.35 3.40
C ARG A 127 -10.52 -14.97 2.19
#